data_668e78ea6b3316d02e3543fdaab510fd
#
_entry.id   668e78ea6b3316d02e3543fdaab510fd
#
_cell.length_a   1.000
_cell.length_b   1.000
_cell.length_c   1.000
_cell.angle_alpha   90.00
_cell.angle_beta   90.00
_cell.angle_gamma   90.00
#
_symmetry.space_group_name_H-M   'P 1'
#
loop_
_entity.id
_entity.type
_entity.pdbx_description
1 polymer ?
#
loop_
_entity_poly.entity_id
_entity_poly.type
_entity_poly.pdbx_seq_one_letter_code
_entity_poly.pdbx_strand_id
1 'polypeptide(L)'
;MNTAAVSAVFKERIASHAEHVKKVAHICTTEETTKQALILPLLDILGFSAFDPNKVRAEYQADFPGAKSGERVDYALFCNGAPVMFIEAKSYTENLSNHCPQLSRYFNATPEVAICAITNGREWRFFTDLSNKNIMDSEPFLTVDVTMLNENDVAQLYQFRHDKFQPDALRSLAEESIYLTAFTESITESLKEVDLDFVRYVAGRANIQRQFTQRYLESIRHIVKQAVQNTVSSMVVSGLSAPKVQEETAPVETGEQEDPTAPIIDPENNKIVTTYAERRLFDLVKSILPDDASIEAKDTESYFGVL
;
A
#
# COMPACT_ATOMS: atom_id res chain seq x y z
N MET A 1 -7.00 0.85 -10.99
CA MET A 1 -8.05 0.10 -10.26
C MET A 1 -8.78 1.04 -9.33
N ASN A 2 -10.11 1.03 -9.36
CA ASN A 2 -10.94 1.83 -8.45
C ASN A 2 -10.76 1.24 -7.04
N THR A 3 -9.82 1.75 -6.27
CA THR A 3 -9.65 1.41 -4.85
C THR A 3 -10.91 1.92 -4.15
N ALA A 4 -11.88 1.03 -3.96
CA ALA A 4 -13.06 1.35 -3.17
C ALA A 4 -12.58 1.97 -1.86
N ALA A 5 -12.99 3.19 -1.59
CA ALA A 5 -12.55 3.95 -0.42
C ALA A 5 -12.63 3.07 0.83
N VAL A 6 -11.51 2.92 1.52
CA VAL A 6 -11.46 2.11 2.75
C VAL A 6 -12.42 2.73 3.76
N SER A 7 -13.35 1.93 4.26
CA SER A 7 -14.34 2.38 5.24
C SER A 7 -13.68 2.99 6.48
N ALA A 8 -14.16 4.15 6.92
CA ALA A 8 -13.65 4.83 8.13
C ALA A 8 -13.71 3.90 9.36
N VAL A 9 -14.77 3.13 9.49
CA VAL A 9 -14.94 2.14 10.57
C VAL A 9 -13.86 1.06 10.53
N PHE A 10 -13.47 0.59 9.33
CA PHE A 10 -12.40 -0.38 9.19
C PHE A 10 -11.05 0.22 9.60
N LYS A 11 -10.74 1.43 9.16
CA LYS A 11 -9.51 2.15 9.54
C LYS A 11 -9.41 2.30 11.07
N GLU A 12 -10.50 2.70 11.71
CA GLU A 12 -10.55 2.86 13.17
C GLU A 12 -10.33 1.52 13.90
N ARG A 13 -11.00 0.46 13.46
CA ARG A 13 -10.85 -0.89 14.07
C ARG A 13 -9.43 -1.43 13.92
N ILE A 14 -8.80 -1.27 12.74
CA ILE A 14 -7.41 -1.67 12.49
C ILE A 14 -6.45 -0.85 13.35
N ALA A 15 -6.61 0.46 13.45
CA ALA A 15 -5.78 1.31 14.30
C ALA A 15 -5.90 0.94 15.79
N SER A 16 -7.13 0.69 16.24
CA SER A 16 -7.39 0.21 17.61
C SER A 16 -6.72 -1.14 17.88
N HIS A 17 -6.75 -2.06 16.92
CA HIS A 17 -6.07 -3.34 17.02
C HIS A 17 -4.54 -3.19 17.06
N ALA A 18 -3.97 -2.30 16.25
CA ALA A 18 -2.52 -2.00 16.29
C ALA A 18 -2.09 -1.54 17.69
N GLU A 19 -2.85 -0.64 18.32
CA GLU A 19 -2.58 -0.20 19.69
C GLU A 19 -2.80 -1.32 20.73
N HIS A 20 -3.80 -2.17 20.53
CA HIS A 20 -4.00 -3.36 21.37
C HIS A 20 -2.79 -4.29 21.29
N VAL A 21 -2.29 -4.61 20.09
CA VAL A 21 -1.09 -5.45 19.91
C VAL A 21 0.09 -4.86 20.66
N LYS A 22 0.40 -3.57 20.46
CA LYS A 22 1.50 -2.88 21.18
C LYS A 22 1.37 -3.03 22.71
N LYS A 23 0.15 -2.96 23.21
CA LYS A 23 -0.13 -2.98 24.66
C LYS A 23 0.01 -4.37 25.27
N VAL A 24 -0.46 -5.44 24.59
CA VAL A 24 -0.60 -6.77 25.20
C VAL A 24 0.41 -7.81 24.70
N ALA A 25 1.11 -7.55 23.60
CA ALA A 25 1.98 -8.55 22.98
C ALA A 25 3.07 -9.08 23.91
N HIS A 26 3.58 -8.25 24.82
CA HIS A 26 4.62 -8.65 25.78
C HIS A 26 4.20 -9.72 26.77
N ILE A 27 2.89 -9.96 26.95
CA ILE A 27 2.33 -11.03 27.79
C ILE A 27 1.90 -12.26 26.98
N CYS A 28 1.93 -12.19 25.66
CA CYS A 28 1.63 -13.31 24.77
C CYS A 28 2.88 -14.21 24.61
N THR A 29 3.16 -15.05 25.61
CA THR A 29 4.39 -15.88 25.66
C THR A 29 4.23 -17.23 25.02
N THR A 30 3.03 -17.63 24.64
CA THR A 30 2.74 -18.91 23.97
C THR A 30 2.01 -18.66 22.66
N GLU A 31 2.02 -19.66 21.78
CA GLU A 31 1.27 -19.63 20.54
C GLU A 31 -0.23 -19.44 20.78
N GLU A 32 -0.80 -20.16 21.76
CA GLU A 32 -2.20 -20.05 22.08
C GLU A 32 -2.60 -18.65 22.60
N THR A 33 -1.77 -18.03 23.44
CA THR A 33 -2.04 -16.65 23.86
C THR A 33 -1.91 -15.66 22.71
N THR A 34 -0.99 -15.92 21.78
CA THR A 34 -0.85 -15.13 20.53
C THR A 34 -2.07 -15.29 19.62
N LYS A 35 -2.55 -16.53 19.44
CA LYS A 35 -3.77 -16.81 18.67
C LYS A 35 -4.97 -16.04 19.23
N GLN A 36 -5.22 -16.15 20.55
CA GLN A 36 -6.36 -15.54 21.21
C GLN A 36 -6.32 -14.02 21.24
N ALA A 37 -5.17 -13.45 21.61
CA ALA A 37 -5.07 -12.02 21.88
C ALA A 37 -4.76 -11.17 20.64
N LEU A 38 -4.05 -11.73 19.64
CA LEU A 38 -3.50 -10.95 18.52
C LEU A 38 -4.08 -11.38 17.17
N ILE A 39 -4.23 -12.70 16.94
CA ILE A 39 -4.62 -13.22 15.62
C ILE A 39 -6.14 -13.18 15.45
N LEU A 40 -6.89 -13.80 16.34
CA LEU A 40 -8.36 -13.86 16.24
C LEU A 40 -9.04 -12.48 16.20
N PRO A 41 -8.59 -11.46 16.97
CA PRO A 41 -9.16 -10.12 16.86
C PRO A 41 -8.97 -9.49 15.48
N LEU A 42 -7.83 -9.71 14.80
CA LEU A 42 -7.64 -9.25 13.44
C LEU A 42 -8.58 -9.97 12.46
N LEU A 43 -8.72 -11.29 12.59
CA LEU A 43 -9.66 -12.07 11.76
C LEU A 43 -11.09 -11.55 11.92
N ASP A 44 -11.51 -11.21 13.14
CA ASP A 44 -12.84 -10.63 13.40
C ASP A 44 -13.00 -9.26 12.73
N ILE A 45 -11.95 -8.41 12.70
CA ILE A 45 -11.95 -7.14 11.98
C ILE A 45 -12.10 -7.36 10.48
N LEU A 46 -11.48 -8.42 9.95
CA LEU A 46 -11.62 -8.84 8.57
C LEU A 46 -13.00 -9.49 8.27
N GLY A 47 -13.85 -9.67 9.27
CA GLY A 47 -15.19 -10.26 9.13
C GLY A 47 -15.22 -11.78 9.22
N PHE A 48 -14.10 -12.41 9.56
CA PHE A 48 -13.98 -13.82 9.86
C PHE A 48 -14.10 -14.04 11.37
N SER A 49 -15.34 -14.14 11.85
CA SER A 49 -15.58 -14.38 13.29
C SER A 49 -15.16 -15.77 13.70
N ALA A 50 -14.30 -15.88 14.70
CA ALA A 50 -13.88 -17.15 15.28
C ALA A 50 -15.02 -17.93 15.96
N PHE A 51 -16.15 -17.27 16.22
CA PHE A 51 -17.34 -17.89 16.81
C PHE A 51 -18.31 -18.45 15.76
N ASP A 52 -17.99 -18.27 14.45
CA ASP A 52 -18.78 -18.80 13.35
C ASP A 52 -17.98 -19.89 12.61
N PRO A 53 -18.29 -21.18 12.83
CA PRO A 53 -17.56 -22.29 12.18
C PRO A 53 -17.79 -22.35 10.66
N ASN A 54 -18.73 -21.58 10.10
CA ASN A 54 -18.88 -21.42 8.65
C ASN A 54 -17.84 -20.43 8.08
N LYS A 55 -17.17 -19.65 8.94
CA LYS A 55 -16.17 -18.65 8.54
C LYS A 55 -14.77 -19.02 8.97
N VAL A 56 -14.60 -19.60 10.19
CA VAL A 56 -13.28 -19.95 10.73
C VAL A 56 -13.35 -21.34 11.35
N ARG A 57 -12.43 -22.20 10.96
CA ARG A 57 -12.22 -23.51 11.58
C ARG A 57 -10.79 -23.60 12.09
N ALA A 58 -10.66 -23.75 13.41
CA ALA A 58 -9.36 -23.99 14.04
C ALA A 58 -8.95 -25.46 13.87
N GLU A 59 -7.65 -25.72 13.90
CA GLU A 59 -7.05 -27.07 13.79
C GLU A 59 -7.62 -27.84 12.59
N TYR A 60 -7.70 -27.16 11.44
CA TYR A 60 -8.37 -27.71 10.26
C TYR A 60 -7.52 -28.81 9.62
N GLN A 61 -8.11 -29.98 9.47
CA GLN A 61 -7.56 -31.11 8.78
C GLN A 61 -8.23 -31.25 7.42
N ALA A 62 -7.48 -31.05 6.33
CA ALA A 62 -7.97 -31.37 5.00
C ALA A 62 -7.68 -32.84 4.69
N ASP A 63 -8.62 -33.49 4.02
CA ASP A 63 -8.48 -34.87 3.56
C ASP A 63 -7.98 -34.86 2.11
N PHE A 64 -6.69 -35.08 1.92
CA PHE A 64 -6.08 -35.18 0.59
C PHE A 64 -5.00 -36.28 0.55
N PRO A 65 -4.74 -36.90 -0.63
CA PRO A 65 -3.69 -37.89 -0.78
C PRO A 65 -2.31 -37.32 -0.39
N GLY A 66 -1.66 -37.98 0.60
CA GLY A 66 -0.35 -37.54 1.09
C GLY A 66 -0.38 -36.67 2.34
N ALA A 67 -1.57 -36.33 2.87
CA ALA A 67 -1.69 -35.73 4.19
C ALA A 67 -1.13 -36.69 5.25
N LYS A 68 -0.25 -36.20 6.12
CA LYS A 68 0.25 -37.02 7.23
C LYS A 68 -0.82 -37.07 8.32
N SER A 69 -0.97 -38.23 8.95
CA SER A 69 -1.92 -38.39 10.06
C SER A 69 -1.62 -37.35 11.15
N GLY A 70 -2.62 -36.56 11.52
CA GLY A 70 -2.51 -35.55 12.56
C GLY A 70 -1.98 -34.17 12.15
N GLU A 71 -1.55 -34.00 10.89
CA GLU A 71 -1.24 -32.65 10.37
C GLU A 71 -2.51 -31.79 10.30
N ARG A 72 -2.42 -30.54 10.71
CA ARG A 72 -3.52 -29.57 10.68
C ARG A 72 -2.96 -28.17 10.48
N VAL A 73 -3.68 -27.34 9.74
CA VAL A 73 -3.40 -25.89 9.75
C VAL A 73 -4.11 -25.23 10.93
N ASP A 74 -3.48 -24.24 11.54
CA ASP A 74 -4.05 -23.59 12.73
C ASP A 74 -5.43 -23.02 12.48
N TYR A 75 -5.62 -22.34 11.35
CA TYR A 75 -6.94 -21.84 10.93
C TYR A 75 -7.15 -22.03 9.42
N ALA A 76 -8.38 -22.42 9.07
CA ALA A 76 -8.91 -22.35 7.73
C ALA A 76 -10.06 -21.32 7.71
N LEU A 77 -9.99 -20.35 6.80
CA LEU A 77 -11.02 -19.35 6.60
C LEU A 77 -11.90 -19.75 5.42
N PHE A 78 -13.20 -19.53 5.56
CA PHE A 78 -14.21 -19.97 4.60
C PHE A 78 -15.02 -18.80 4.06
N CYS A 79 -15.28 -18.83 2.76
CA CYS A 79 -16.28 -18.00 2.08
C CYS A 79 -17.19 -18.90 1.26
N ASN A 80 -18.49 -18.69 1.34
CA ASN A 80 -19.50 -19.46 0.58
C ASN A 80 -19.36 -20.99 0.73
N GLY A 81 -18.92 -21.46 1.89
CA GLY A 81 -18.76 -22.88 2.20
C GLY A 81 -17.46 -23.53 1.71
N ALA A 82 -16.61 -22.82 0.96
CA ALA A 82 -15.31 -23.29 0.52
C ALA A 82 -14.17 -22.66 1.34
N PRO A 83 -13.08 -23.39 1.61
CA PRO A 83 -11.89 -22.80 2.22
C PRO A 83 -11.22 -21.83 1.23
N VAL A 84 -10.84 -20.65 1.69
CA VAL A 84 -10.26 -19.60 0.83
C VAL A 84 -8.88 -19.15 1.30
N MET A 85 -8.57 -19.35 2.58
CA MET A 85 -7.27 -19.00 3.16
C MET A 85 -6.89 -19.99 4.26
N PHE A 86 -5.62 -20.39 4.30
CA PHE A 86 -5.01 -21.11 5.41
C PHE A 86 -4.05 -20.21 6.17
N ILE A 87 -4.02 -20.37 7.50
CA ILE A 87 -3.16 -19.60 8.39
C ILE A 87 -2.39 -20.53 9.29
N GLU A 88 -1.07 -20.30 9.34
CA GLU A 88 -0.14 -20.89 10.30
C GLU A 88 0.24 -19.82 11.32
N ALA A 89 -0.02 -20.10 12.59
CA ALA A 89 0.31 -19.22 13.70
C ALA A 89 1.65 -19.58 14.32
N LYS A 90 2.32 -18.60 14.88
CA LYS A 90 3.55 -18.76 15.66
C LYS A 90 3.43 -17.94 16.94
N SER A 91 4.23 -18.27 17.94
CA SER A 91 4.34 -17.47 19.15
C SER A 91 4.84 -16.06 18.79
N TYR A 92 4.34 -15.05 19.50
CA TYR A 92 4.71 -13.64 19.27
C TYR A 92 6.22 -13.38 19.24
N THR A 93 6.98 -14.10 20.06
CA THR A 93 8.44 -13.96 20.15
C THR A 93 9.21 -14.71 19.07
N GLU A 94 8.53 -15.52 18.27
CA GLU A 94 9.14 -16.31 17.22
C GLU A 94 9.37 -15.51 15.95
N ASN A 95 10.57 -15.64 15.36
CA ASN A 95 10.84 -15.07 14.05
C ASN A 95 10.17 -15.93 12.97
N LEU A 96 9.43 -15.28 12.09
CA LEU A 96 8.74 -15.97 11.01
C LEU A 96 9.74 -16.46 9.96
N SER A 97 9.56 -17.71 9.52
CA SER A 97 10.21 -18.27 8.34
C SER A 97 9.24 -18.29 7.16
N ASN A 98 9.72 -17.99 5.95
CA ASN A 98 8.91 -18.15 4.73
C ASN A 98 8.69 -19.63 4.41
N HIS A 99 9.53 -20.51 4.93
CA HIS A 99 9.45 -21.95 4.67
C HIS A 99 8.57 -22.64 5.70
N CYS A 100 7.36 -22.99 5.30
CA CYS A 100 6.41 -23.80 6.06
C CYS A 100 5.93 -25.00 5.22
N PRO A 101 6.65 -26.15 5.25
CA PRO A 101 6.34 -27.31 4.40
C PRO A 101 4.93 -27.86 4.60
N GLN A 102 4.39 -27.77 5.79
CA GLN A 102 3.04 -28.22 6.10
C GLN A 102 2.01 -27.32 5.39
N LEU A 103 2.12 -26.00 5.58
CA LEU A 103 1.21 -25.03 4.96
C LEU A 103 1.26 -25.14 3.44
N SER A 104 2.47 -25.27 2.86
CA SER A 104 2.65 -25.48 1.40
C SER A 104 1.97 -26.74 0.90
N ARG A 105 2.06 -27.87 1.63
CA ARG A 105 1.36 -29.10 1.23
C ARG A 105 -0.16 -28.93 1.23
N TYR A 106 -0.69 -28.27 2.26
CA TYR A 106 -2.12 -28.00 2.35
C TYR A 106 -2.61 -27.09 1.22
N PHE A 107 -1.88 -26.01 0.97
CA PHE A 107 -2.17 -25.11 -0.14
C PHE A 107 -2.16 -25.83 -1.49
N ASN A 108 -1.08 -26.56 -1.78
CA ASN A 108 -0.89 -27.23 -3.06
C ASN A 108 -1.96 -28.32 -3.32
N ALA A 109 -2.53 -28.87 -2.26
CA ALA A 109 -3.53 -29.94 -2.34
C ALA A 109 -4.99 -29.39 -2.33
N THR A 110 -5.20 -28.10 -2.10
CA THR A 110 -6.54 -27.50 -1.97
C THR A 110 -6.67 -26.33 -2.97
N PRO A 111 -7.06 -26.62 -4.23
CA PRO A 111 -7.12 -25.60 -5.31
C PRO A 111 -8.06 -24.42 -5.05
N GLU A 112 -9.03 -24.59 -4.14
CA GLU A 112 -9.96 -23.55 -3.71
C GLU A 112 -9.31 -22.48 -2.86
N VAL A 113 -8.20 -22.80 -2.19
CA VAL A 113 -7.46 -21.88 -1.33
C VAL A 113 -6.58 -20.99 -2.21
N ALA A 114 -6.84 -19.71 -2.16
CA ALA A 114 -6.10 -18.73 -2.94
C ALA A 114 -4.92 -18.11 -2.19
N ILE A 115 -4.98 -18.07 -0.87
CA ILE A 115 -4.05 -17.36 0.00
C ILE A 115 -3.62 -18.25 1.17
N CYS A 116 -2.34 -18.20 1.50
CA CYS A 116 -1.84 -18.66 2.79
C CYS A 116 -1.24 -17.50 3.59
N ALA A 117 -1.28 -17.59 4.89
CA ALA A 117 -0.62 -16.65 5.77
C ALA A 117 0.20 -17.36 6.86
N ILE A 118 1.35 -16.78 7.19
CA ILE A 118 2.15 -17.15 8.37
C ILE A 118 2.19 -15.91 9.25
N THR A 119 1.89 -16.04 10.53
CA THR A 119 1.83 -14.89 11.44
C THR A 119 2.25 -15.23 12.87
N ASN A 120 2.86 -14.25 13.54
CA ASN A 120 3.06 -14.22 14.99
C ASN A 120 2.18 -13.17 15.68
N GLY A 121 1.09 -12.73 15.04
CA GLY A 121 0.18 -11.73 15.55
C GLY A 121 0.64 -10.28 15.37
N ARG A 122 1.95 -10.03 15.24
CA ARG A 122 2.53 -8.74 14.88
C ARG A 122 2.78 -8.67 13.38
N GLU A 123 3.59 -9.57 12.88
CA GLU A 123 3.95 -9.68 11.48
C GLU A 123 3.05 -10.70 10.79
N TRP A 124 2.55 -10.35 9.62
CA TRP A 124 1.76 -11.19 8.75
C TRP A 124 2.44 -11.28 7.40
N ARG A 125 2.70 -12.50 6.93
CA ARG A 125 3.26 -12.80 5.60
C ARG A 125 2.23 -13.56 4.81
N PHE A 126 1.83 -13.01 3.66
CA PHE A 126 0.82 -13.59 2.79
C PHE A 126 1.45 -14.17 1.54
N PHE A 127 1.05 -15.39 1.19
CA PHE A 127 1.55 -16.16 0.06
C PHE A 127 0.40 -16.55 -0.87
N THR A 128 0.71 -16.73 -2.16
CA THR A 128 -0.19 -17.23 -3.18
C THR A 128 0.57 -18.08 -4.20
N ASP A 129 0.05 -18.29 -5.39
CA ASP A 129 0.57 -19.18 -6.44
C ASP A 129 0.82 -18.44 -7.77
N LEU A 130 1.48 -17.28 -7.73
CA LEU A 130 1.76 -16.48 -8.94
C LEU A 130 2.75 -17.15 -9.89
N SER A 131 3.79 -17.79 -9.36
CA SER A 131 4.83 -18.42 -10.16
C SER A 131 4.34 -19.69 -10.86
N ASN A 132 3.61 -20.52 -10.15
CA ASN A 132 3.08 -21.80 -10.66
C ASN A 132 1.71 -22.06 -10.03
N LYS A 133 0.69 -22.23 -10.85
CA LYS A 133 -0.67 -22.48 -10.38
C LYS A 133 -0.75 -23.66 -9.38
N ASN A 134 -1.43 -23.45 -8.28
CA ASN A 134 -1.60 -24.36 -7.14
C ASN A 134 -0.27 -24.79 -6.49
N ILE A 135 0.79 -24.01 -6.61
CA ILE A 135 2.04 -24.21 -5.89
C ILE A 135 2.35 -22.93 -5.14
N MET A 136 2.31 -23.00 -3.81
CA MET A 136 2.59 -21.84 -2.95
C MET A 136 3.99 -21.31 -3.24
N ASP A 137 4.09 -20.01 -3.53
CA ASP A 137 5.36 -19.33 -3.75
C ASP A 137 6.23 -19.36 -2.48
N SER A 138 7.55 -19.32 -2.66
CA SER A 138 8.51 -19.33 -1.54
C SER A 138 8.60 -18.00 -0.81
N GLU A 139 8.28 -16.91 -1.51
CA GLU A 139 8.34 -15.57 -0.96
C GLU A 139 6.93 -14.99 -0.79
N PRO A 140 6.68 -14.24 0.29
CA PRO A 140 5.40 -13.58 0.49
C PRO A 140 5.23 -12.43 -0.52
N PHE A 141 4.04 -12.31 -1.10
CA PHE A 141 3.70 -11.15 -1.93
C PHE A 141 3.37 -9.92 -1.10
N LEU A 142 3.01 -10.10 0.16
CA LEU A 142 2.67 -9.02 1.08
C LEU A 142 3.18 -9.39 2.48
N THR A 143 3.91 -8.45 3.09
CA THR A 143 4.31 -8.51 4.51
C THR A 143 3.78 -7.26 5.21
N VAL A 144 3.06 -7.46 6.30
CA VAL A 144 2.44 -6.38 7.09
C VAL A 144 2.88 -6.49 8.54
N ASP A 145 3.43 -5.40 9.10
CA ASP A 145 3.62 -5.25 10.55
C ASP A 145 2.43 -4.47 11.12
N VAL A 146 1.56 -5.16 11.86
CA VAL A 146 0.35 -4.55 12.43
C VAL A 146 0.65 -3.38 13.36
N THR A 147 1.84 -3.32 13.95
CA THR A 147 2.24 -2.23 14.85
C THR A 147 2.76 -0.99 14.10
N MET A 148 3.01 -1.09 12.80
CA MET A 148 3.61 -0.05 11.96
C MET A 148 2.86 0.17 10.64
N LEU A 149 1.54 0.03 10.66
CA LEU A 149 0.69 0.12 9.47
C LEU A 149 0.77 1.50 8.80
N ASN A 150 0.92 1.50 7.50
CA ASN A 150 0.73 2.66 6.64
C ASN A 150 -0.63 2.59 5.91
N GLU A 151 -0.98 3.63 5.15
CA GLU A 151 -2.28 3.68 4.44
C GLU A 151 -2.40 2.58 3.37
N ASN A 152 -1.30 2.19 2.72
CA ASN A 152 -1.29 1.13 1.73
C ASN A 152 -1.53 -0.23 2.37
N ASP A 153 -0.89 -0.52 3.52
CA ASP A 153 -1.12 -1.76 4.28
C ASP A 153 -2.59 -1.91 4.67
N VAL A 154 -3.21 -0.82 5.15
CA VAL A 154 -4.63 -0.81 5.52
C VAL A 154 -5.53 -1.03 4.29
N ALA A 155 -5.19 -0.45 3.14
CA ALA A 155 -5.93 -0.63 1.89
C ALA A 155 -5.81 -2.07 1.37
N GLN A 156 -4.63 -2.67 1.47
CA GLN A 156 -4.41 -4.08 1.11
C GLN A 156 -5.16 -5.02 2.04
N LEU A 157 -5.04 -4.87 3.37
CA LEU A 157 -5.79 -5.67 4.35
C LEU A 157 -7.31 -5.56 4.15
N TYR A 158 -7.82 -4.43 3.68
CA TYR A 158 -9.24 -4.23 3.38
C TYR A 158 -9.76 -5.17 2.29
N GLN A 159 -8.91 -5.63 1.37
CA GLN A 159 -9.27 -6.58 0.30
C GLN A 159 -9.42 -8.02 0.82
N PHE A 160 -8.80 -8.35 1.96
CA PHE A 160 -8.91 -9.68 2.58
C PHE A 160 -10.20 -9.86 3.39
N ARG A 161 -11.06 -8.87 3.47
CA ARG A 161 -12.32 -8.98 4.22
C ARG A 161 -13.23 -10.06 3.65
N HIS A 162 -13.92 -10.76 4.53
CA HIS A 162 -14.85 -11.84 4.18
C HIS A 162 -15.90 -11.42 3.14
N ASP A 163 -16.44 -10.19 3.23
CA ASP A 163 -17.45 -9.65 2.31
C ASP A 163 -16.86 -9.16 0.96
N LYS A 164 -15.52 -9.09 0.85
CA LYS A 164 -14.79 -8.63 -0.34
C LYS A 164 -13.85 -9.69 -0.91
N PHE A 165 -13.72 -10.82 -0.23
CA PHE A 165 -12.76 -11.86 -0.60
C PHE A 165 -13.05 -12.41 -1.99
N GLN A 166 -12.20 -12.06 -2.96
CA GLN A 166 -12.26 -12.54 -4.33
C GLN A 166 -10.88 -13.06 -4.73
N PRO A 167 -10.70 -14.38 -4.95
CA PRO A 167 -9.41 -14.99 -5.25
C PRO A 167 -8.64 -14.30 -6.38
N ASP A 168 -9.31 -14.04 -7.49
CA ASP A 168 -8.67 -13.45 -8.68
C ASP A 168 -8.24 -11.99 -8.43
N ALA A 169 -9.04 -11.21 -7.70
CA ALA A 169 -8.67 -9.85 -7.30
C ALA A 169 -7.46 -9.84 -6.35
N LEU A 170 -7.37 -10.82 -5.45
CA LEU A 170 -6.23 -10.96 -4.55
C LEU A 170 -4.96 -11.42 -5.28
N ARG A 171 -5.08 -12.29 -6.30
CA ARG A 171 -3.94 -12.63 -7.17
C ARG A 171 -3.44 -11.41 -7.95
N SER A 172 -4.34 -10.60 -8.52
CA SER A 172 -3.95 -9.35 -9.19
C SER A 172 -3.29 -8.36 -8.23
N LEU A 173 -3.80 -8.24 -7.01
CA LEU A 173 -3.17 -7.43 -5.95
C LEU A 173 -1.77 -7.94 -5.61
N ALA A 174 -1.58 -9.26 -5.54
CA ALA A 174 -0.30 -9.88 -5.27
C ALA A 174 0.72 -9.59 -6.39
N GLU A 175 0.32 -9.71 -7.66
CA GLU A 175 1.15 -9.33 -8.81
C GLU A 175 1.59 -7.86 -8.74
N GLU A 176 0.65 -6.95 -8.52
CA GLU A 176 0.90 -5.51 -8.40
C GLU A 176 1.88 -5.22 -7.24
N SER A 177 1.69 -5.86 -6.09
CA SER A 177 2.56 -5.70 -4.91
C SER A 177 4.00 -6.13 -5.19
N ILE A 178 4.19 -7.28 -5.85
CA ILE A 178 5.52 -7.78 -6.23
C ILE A 178 6.20 -6.82 -7.21
N TYR A 179 5.49 -6.36 -8.25
CA TYR A 179 6.06 -5.42 -9.22
C TYR A 179 6.40 -4.08 -8.56
N LEU A 180 5.53 -3.56 -7.70
CA LEU A 180 5.80 -2.32 -6.98
C LEU A 180 7.06 -2.42 -6.11
N THR A 181 7.22 -3.51 -5.38
CA THR A 181 8.41 -3.76 -4.56
C THR A 181 9.66 -3.85 -5.44
N ALA A 182 9.64 -4.70 -6.46
CA ALA A 182 10.78 -4.88 -7.37
C ALA A 182 11.18 -3.58 -8.09
N PHE A 183 10.20 -2.81 -8.56
CA PHE A 183 10.47 -1.53 -9.22
C PHE A 183 11.00 -0.49 -8.24
N THR A 184 10.48 -0.44 -7.02
CA THR A 184 10.96 0.48 -5.97
C THR A 184 12.41 0.18 -5.61
N GLU A 185 12.76 -1.09 -5.45
CA GLU A 185 14.12 -1.54 -5.19
C GLU A 185 15.05 -1.18 -6.36
N SER A 186 14.66 -1.52 -7.59
CA SER A 186 15.44 -1.22 -8.80
C SER A 186 15.67 0.29 -9.00
N ILE A 187 14.63 1.11 -8.79
CA ILE A 187 14.75 2.57 -8.85
C ILE A 187 15.68 3.07 -7.74
N THR A 188 15.53 2.56 -6.53
CA THR A 188 16.37 2.94 -5.38
C THR A 188 17.83 2.62 -5.63
N GLU A 189 18.13 1.43 -6.16
CA GLU A 189 19.48 1.00 -6.52
C GLU A 189 20.04 1.89 -7.64
N SER A 190 19.28 2.13 -8.70
CA SER A 190 19.69 3.00 -9.81
C SER A 190 20.01 4.43 -9.35
N LEU A 191 19.23 4.97 -8.41
CA LEU A 191 19.47 6.31 -7.86
C LEU A 191 20.69 6.34 -6.92
N LYS A 192 20.98 5.26 -6.19
CA LYS A 192 22.16 5.15 -5.30
C LYS A 192 23.45 4.92 -6.09
N GLU A 193 23.44 3.92 -6.96
CA GLU A 193 24.63 3.48 -7.69
C GLU A 193 24.95 4.39 -8.87
N VAL A 194 23.93 4.92 -9.56
CA VAL A 194 24.06 5.76 -10.76
C VAL A 194 24.95 5.03 -11.78
N ASP A 195 24.51 3.84 -12.20
CA ASP A 195 25.24 3.02 -13.18
C ASP A 195 25.29 3.68 -14.57
N LEU A 196 26.08 3.14 -15.49
CA LEU A 196 26.28 3.74 -16.81
C LEU A 196 25.02 3.69 -17.68
N ASP A 197 24.13 2.75 -17.48
CA ASP A 197 22.86 2.67 -18.23
C ASP A 197 21.90 3.76 -17.75
N PHE A 198 21.84 4.00 -16.44
CA PHE A 198 21.10 5.13 -15.89
C PHE A 198 21.69 6.47 -16.35
N VAL A 199 23.04 6.63 -16.36
CA VAL A 199 23.70 7.83 -16.90
C VAL A 199 23.35 8.04 -18.36
N ARG A 200 23.36 6.96 -19.17
CA ARG A 200 22.99 7.00 -20.60
C ARG A 200 21.53 7.44 -20.78
N TYR A 201 20.62 6.88 -19.98
CA TYR A 201 19.21 7.24 -20.00
C TYR A 201 19.00 8.73 -19.68
N VAL A 202 19.59 9.22 -18.58
CA VAL A 202 19.48 10.62 -18.17
C VAL A 202 20.07 11.57 -19.22
N ALA A 203 21.26 11.27 -19.75
CA ALA A 203 21.91 12.08 -20.78
C ALA A 203 21.09 12.13 -22.09
N GLY A 204 20.46 11.01 -22.46
CA GLY A 204 19.57 10.96 -23.62
C GLY A 204 18.31 11.81 -23.41
N ARG A 205 17.70 11.75 -22.24
CA ARG A 205 16.53 12.58 -21.90
C ARG A 205 16.85 14.07 -21.80
N ALA A 206 18.07 14.41 -21.38
CA ALA A 206 18.57 15.79 -21.34
C ALA A 206 18.99 16.34 -22.75
N ASN A 207 18.75 15.56 -23.80
CA ASN A 207 19.06 15.93 -25.20
C ASN A 207 20.52 16.34 -25.41
N ILE A 208 21.45 15.65 -24.74
CA ILE A 208 22.89 15.90 -24.89
C ILE A 208 23.34 15.44 -26.27
N GLN A 209 23.74 16.36 -27.13
CA GLN A 209 24.15 16.15 -28.52
C GLN A 209 25.60 15.60 -28.60
N ARG A 210 25.82 14.38 -28.05
CA ARG A 210 27.13 13.71 -28.07
C ARG A 210 27.00 12.21 -28.25
N GLN A 211 28.04 11.57 -28.77
CA GLN A 211 28.12 10.12 -28.83
C GLN A 211 28.35 9.56 -27.41
N PHE A 212 27.46 8.68 -26.94
CA PHE A 212 27.52 8.07 -25.61
C PHE A 212 28.50 6.90 -25.58
N THR A 213 29.81 7.20 -25.69
CA THR A 213 30.85 6.20 -25.44
C THR A 213 30.96 5.91 -23.94
N GLN A 214 31.42 4.70 -23.59
CA GLN A 214 31.62 4.32 -22.18
C GLN A 214 32.50 5.36 -21.44
N ARG A 215 33.61 5.77 -22.03
CA ARG A 215 34.51 6.78 -21.47
C ARG A 215 33.81 8.13 -21.22
N TYR A 216 32.92 8.53 -22.12
CA TYR A 216 32.15 9.77 -21.93
C TYR A 216 31.13 9.62 -20.80
N LEU A 217 30.40 8.51 -20.77
CA LEU A 217 29.43 8.25 -19.69
C LEU A 217 30.10 8.20 -18.31
N GLU A 218 31.27 7.55 -18.20
CA GLU A 218 32.07 7.55 -16.97
C GLU A 218 32.49 8.97 -16.57
N SER A 219 32.88 9.83 -17.54
CA SER A 219 33.27 11.20 -17.24
C SER A 219 32.17 12.09 -16.71
N ILE A 220 30.89 11.84 -17.06
CA ILE A 220 29.75 12.63 -16.61
C ILE A 220 28.97 11.97 -15.45
N ARG A 221 29.32 10.75 -15.04
CA ARG A 221 28.65 9.99 -13.98
C ARG A 221 28.52 10.78 -12.67
N HIS A 222 29.60 11.48 -12.28
CA HIS A 222 29.60 12.28 -11.05
C HIS A 222 28.61 13.46 -11.13
N ILE A 223 28.42 14.04 -12.33
CA ILE A 223 27.47 15.15 -12.56
C ILE A 223 26.03 14.62 -12.41
N VAL A 224 25.74 13.44 -13.00
CA VAL A 224 24.42 12.80 -12.87
C VAL A 224 24.16 12.44 -11.39
N LYS A 225 25.17 11.94 -10.66
CA LYS A 225 25.04 11.65 -9.23
C LYS A 225 24.70 12.90 -8.42
N GLN A 226 25.35 14.01 -8.72
CA GLN A 226 25.03 15.30 -8.07
C GLN A 226 23.63 15.79 -8.44
N ALA A 227 23.22 15.64 -9.72
CA ALA A 227 21.87 15.99 -10.14
C ALA A 227 20.80 15.16 -9.42
N VAL A 228 21.00 13.85 -9.24
CA VAL A 228 20.12 12.98 -8.45
C VAL A 228 20.00 13.49 -7.02
N GLN A 229 21.12 13.76 -6.35
CA GLN A 229 21.12 14.28 -4.96
C GLN A 229 20.36 15.60 -4.85
N ASN A 230 20.60 16.53 -5.76
CA ASN A 230 19.92 17.83 -5.79
C ASN A 230 18.40 17.66 -6.00
N THR A 231 18.00 16.77 -6.92
CA THR A 231 16.59 16.52 -7.23
C THR A 231 15.88 15.90 -6.02
N VAL A 232 16.44 14.85 -5.40
CA VAL A 232 15.88 14.21 -4.23
C VAL A 232 15.75 15.22 -3.08
N SER A 233 16.80 16.00 -2.82
CA SER A 233 16.76 17.05 -1.77
C SER A 233 15.70 18.11 -2.05
N SER A 234 15.55 18.55 -3.30
CA SER A 234 14.54 19.51 -3.72
C SER A 234 13.12 18.95 -3.53
N MET A 235 12.89 17.68 -3.89
CA MET A 235 11.59 17.00 -3.68
C MET A 235 11.22 16.90 -2.20
N VAL A 236 12.17 16.57 -1.34
CA VAL A 236 11.96 16.52 0.11
C VAL A 236 11.64 17.90 0.69
N VAL A 237 12.41 18.92 0.29
CA VAL A 237 12.21 20.31 0.79
C VAL A 237 10.90 20.91 0.30
N SER A 238 10.51 20.64 -0.95
CA SER A 238 9.28 21.18 -1.53
C SER A 238 8.01 20.45 -1.08
N GLY A 239 8.12 19.38 -0.27
CA GLY A 239 6.97 18.61 0.20
C GLY A 239 6.16 17.99 -0.94
N LEU A 240 6.78 17.79 -2.10
CA LEU A 240 6.14 17.12 -3.22
C LEU A 240 5.88 15.67 -2.83
N SER A 241 4.70 15.43 -2.26
CA SER A 241 4.08 14.11 -2.30
C SER A 241 4.13 13.60 -3.73
N ALA A 242 4.41 12.33 -3.92
CA ALA A 242 4.46 11.70 -5.24
C ALA A 242 3.31 12.19 -6.13
N PRO A 243 3.55 12.45 -7.42
CA PRO A 243 2.48 12.89 -8.31
C PRO A 243 1.34 11.87 -8.22
N LYS A 244 0.15 12.31 -7.85
CA LYS A 244 -1.05 11.49 -7.97
C LYS A 244 -1.12 11.08 -9.43
N VAL A 245 -1.01 9.80 -9.72
CA VAL A 245 -1.25 9.24 -11.04
C VAL A 245 -2.68 9.64 -11.40
N GLN A 246 -2.82 10.57 -12.33
CA GLN A 246 -4.11 10.86 -12.94
C GLN A 246 -4.46 9.66 -13.81
N GLU A 247 -5.43 8.88 -13.40
CA GLU A 247 -6.06 7.87 -14.27
C GLU A 247 -6.66 8.60 -15.47
N GLU A 248 -6.21 8.23 -16.67
CA GLU A 248 -6.91 8.60 -17.90
C GLU A 248 -8.29 7.93 -17.90
N THR A 249 -9.30 8.68 -17.49
CA THR A 249 -10.69 8.27 -17.67
C THR A 249 -11.16 8.63 -19.08
N ALA A 250 -11.64 7.62 -19.80
CA ALA A 250 -12.41 7.80 -21.04
C ALA A 250 -13.65 8.68 -20.78
N PRO A 251 -14.14 9.44 -21.77
CA PRO A 251 -15.13 10.48 -21.55
C PRO A 251 -16.52 9.88 -21.28
N VAL A 252 -17.11 10.28 -20.17
CA VAL A 252 -18.56 10.16 -19.91
C VAL A 252 -19.13 11.57 -19.77
N GLU A 253 -20.24 11.80 -20.50
CA GLU A 253 -20.91 13.08 -20.69
C GLU A 253 -21.52 13.69 -19.43
N THR A 254 -21.34 15.01 -19.36
CA THR A 254 -22.19 16.09 -18.83
C THR A 254 -22.95 15.93 -17.51
N GLY A 255 -22.44 16.64 -16.55
CA GLY A 255 -23.16 17.28 -15.44
C GLY A 255 -22.24 18.36 -14.88
N GLU A 256 -22.64 19.64 -15.05
CA GLU A 256 -21.89 20.82 -14.59
C GLU A 256 -21.67 20.76 -13.08
N GLN A 257 -20.46 20.35 -12.67
CA GLN A 257 -19.92 20.60 -11.32
C GLN A 257 -18.77 21.60 -11.50
N GLU A 258 -18.92 22.79 -10.90
CA GLU A 258 -17.87 23.80 -10.88
C GLU A 258 -16.59 23.23 -10.26
N ASP A 259 -15.50 23.23 -11.03
CA ASP A 259 -14.18 22.81 -10.57
C ASP A 259 -13.66 23.81 -9.51
N PRO A 260 -13.48 23.42 -8.24
CA PRO A 260 -13.02 24.34 -7.19
C PRO A 260 -11.60 24.87 -7.43
N THR A 261 -10.85 24.33 -8.38
CA THR A 261 -9.50 24.77 -8.75
C THR A 261 -9.47 25.66 -9.99
N ALA A 262 -10.60 25.84 -10.66
CA ALA A 262 -10.70 26.71 -11.82
C ALA A 262 -10.40 28.19 -11.46
N PRO A 263 -9.68 28.93 -12.31
CA PRO A 263 -9.46 30.35 -12.10
C PRO A 263 -10.79 31.09 -12.17
N ILE A 264 -10.99 32.05 -11.28
CA ILE A 264 -12.18 32.95 -11.30
C ILE A 264 -11.82 34.16 -12.14
N ILE A 265 -12.65 34.43 -13.15
CA ILE A 265 -12.55 35.64 -14.00
C ILE A 265 -13.50 36.68 -13.46
N ASP A 266 -13.01 37.91 -13.27
CA ASP A 266 -13.84 39.02 -12.84
C ASP A 266 -14.94 39.31 -13.89
N PRO A 267 -16.22 39.30 -13.49
CA PRO A 267 -17.31 39.50 -14.44
C PRO A 267 -17.37 40.92 -15.08
N GLU A 268 -16.73 41.93 -14.46
CA GLU A 268 -16.68 43.31 -14.97
C GLU A 268 -15.40 43.57 -15.80
N ASN A 269 -14.32 42.76 -15.55
CA ASN A 269 -13.06 42.88 -16.29
C ASN A 269 -12.42 41.52 -16.52
N ASN A 270 -12.65 40.94 -17.67
CA ASN A 270 -12.15 39.60 -18.04
C ASN A 270 -10.62 39.44 -18.13
N LYS A 271 -9.85 40.51 -17.93
CA LYS A 271 -8.39 40.47 -17.81
C LYS A 271 -7.89 40.21 -16.38
N ILE A 272 -8.80 40.36 -15.39
CA ILE A 272 -8.51 40.04 -14.01
C ILE A 272 -8.88 38.56 -13.80
N VAL A 273 -7.89 37.73 -13.49
CA VAL A 273 -8.04 36.29 -13.34
C VAL A 273 -7.42 35.86 -12.00
N THR A 274 -8.28 35.59 -11.00
CA THR A 274 -7.83 35.08 -9.70
C THR A 274 -7.55 33.61 -9.79
N THR A 275 -6.29 33.24 -9.66
CA THR A 275 -5.84 31.84 -9.72
C THR A 275 -6.15 31.10 -8.41
N TYR A 276 -6.16 29.76 -8.48
CA TYR A 276 -6.28 28.92 -7.28
C TYR A 276 -5.16 29.18 -6.25
N ALA A 277 -3.94 29.44 -6.72
CA ALA A 277 -2.80 29.76 -5.86
C ALA A 277 -3.01 31.06 -5.06
N GLU A 278 -3.56 32.08 -5.68
CA GLU A 278 -3.87 33.36 -5.06
C GLU A 278 -4.98 33.23 -4.01
N ARG A 279 -6.03 32.47 -4.31
CA ARG A 279 -7.07 32.14 -3.31
C ARG A 279 -6.51 31.39 -2.10
N ARG A 280 -5.67 30.38 -2.32
CA ARG A 280 -5.00 29.66 -1.23
C ARG A 280 -4.08 30.56 -0.41
N LEU A 281 -3.39 31.51 -1.04
CA LEU A 281 -2.57 32.48 -0.34
C LEU A 281 -3.43 33.36 0.59
N PHE A 282 -4.55 33.83 0.10
CA PHE A 282 -5.51 34.62 0.90
C PHE A 282 -6.03 33.84 2.12
N ASP A 283 -6.46 32.60 1.90
CA ASP A 283 -6.95 31.72 2.97
C ASP A 283 -5.84 31.41 4.01
N LEU A 284 -4.60 31.20 3.55
CA LEU A 284 -3.46 30.97 4.42
C LEU A 284 -3.15 32.21 5.28
N VAL A 285 -3.13 33.41 4.69
CA VAL A 285 -2.91 34.65 5.41
C VAL A 285 -4.03 34.87 6.45
N LYS A 286 -5.27 34.62 6.06
CA LYS A 286 -6.45 34.70 6.95
C LYS A 286 -6.35 33.72 8.13
N SER A 287 -5.80 32.52 7.92
CA SER A 287 -5.66 31.51 8.98
C SER A 287 -4.55 31.82 10.02
N ILE A 288 -3.64 32.73 9.68
CA ILE A 288 -2.49 33.10 10.55
C ILE A 288 -2.81 34.36 11.38
N LEU A 289 -3.77 35.17 10.94
CA LEU A 289 -4.14 36.41 11.61
C LEU A 289 -5.13 36.16 12.76
N PRO A 290 -5.14 37.00 13.80
CA PRO A 290 -6.14 36.95 14.85
C PRO A 290 -7.56 37.14 14.33
N ASP A 291 -8.55 36.53 14.98
CA ASP A 291 -9.97 36.55 14.56
C ASP A 291 -10.62 37.94 14.44
N ASP A 292 -9.99 38.95 15.00
CA ASP A 292 -10.42 40.36 14.93
C ASP A 292 -9.78 41.15 13.78
N ALA A 293 -8.87 40.57 13.02
CA ALA A 293 -8.25 41.19 11.85
C ALA A 293 -9.15 41.08 10.63
N SER A 294 -9.52 42.24 10.05
CA SER A 294 -10.23 42.29 8.77
C SER A 294 -9.21 42.38 7.64
N ILE A 295 -9.27 41.46 6.70
CA ILE A 295 -8.45 41.46 5.50
C ILE A 295 -9.31 41.37 4.25
N GLU A 296 -8.90 42.05 3.19
CA GLU A 296 -9.55 42.03 1.90
C GLU A 296 -8.58 41.62 0.81
N ALA A 297 -9.08 40.83 -0.14
CA ALA A 297 -8.34 40.50 -1.35
C ALA A 297 -8.49 41.61 -2.37
N LYS A 298 -7.39 42.08 -2.94
CA LYS A 298 -7.40 43.03 -4.06
C LYS A 298 -6.70 42.40 -5.25
N ASP A 299 -7.47 42.11 -6.27
CA ASP A 299 -6.99 41.59 -7.53
C ASP A 299 -6.97 42.64 -8.63
N THR A 300 -5.96 42.64 -9.49
CA THR A 300 -5.76 43.55 -10.58
C THR A 300 -5.17 42.83 -11.80
N GLU A 301 -5.13 43.46 -12.97
CA GLU A 301 -4.54 42.89 -14.20
C GLU A 301 -3.05 42.48 -14.04
N SER A 302 -2.34 42.96 -13.02
CA SER A 302 -0.88 42.79 -12.90
C SER A 302 -0.43 42.22 -11.54
N TYR A 303 -1.26 42.24 -10.51
CA TYR A 303 -0.90 41.67 -9.19
C TYR A 303 -2.13 41.33 -8.35
N PHE A 304 -1.97 40.35 -7.47
CA PHE A 304 -2.89 40.01 -6.39
C PHE A 304 -2.30 40.47 -5.05
N GLY A 305 -3.10 41.21 -4.26
CA GLY A 305 -2.70 41.72 -2.94
C GLY A 305 -3.69 41.34 -1.85
N VAL A 306 -3.17 41.17 -0.63
CA VAL A 306 -3.96 40.99 0.59
C VAL A 306 -3.76 42.24 1.42
N LEU A 307 -4.85 42.97 1.72
CA LEU A 307 -4.86 44.26 2.42
C LEU A 307 -5.49 44.12 3.79
#